data_a1864a92b06a2b29b7c02556bf709cb8
#
_entry.id   a1864a92b06a2b29b7c02556bf709cb8
#
_cell.length_a   1.000
_cell.length_b   1.000
_cell.length_c   1.000
_cell.angle_alpha   90.00
_cell.angle_beta   90.00
_cell.angle_gamma   90.00
#
_symmetry.space_group_name_H-M   'P 1'
#
loop_
_entity.id
_entity.type
_entity.pdbx_description
1 polymer ?
#
loop_
_entity_poly.entity_id
_entity_poly.type
_entity_poly.pdbx_seq_one_letter_code
_entity_poly.pdbx_strand_id
1 'polypeptide(L)'
;MNAPRCTDTKLIDPNLLVQDLDNLENGMPKLSANLSKNATVPGVAGGILWADDVNQVFYLYGGEYPLVPDNFVLWAYDVPLNQWNSTAPSTSSAGVQRVAWGAGTTVEGRAEGYYYGGYLNNNTTPGWNAPSMATSSLIKYDMIGNRWTNNTGPDSIGRAEGVMVTVPASRQGLLVYFGGVSHPYGNSTEVAVSHIA
;
A
#
# COMPACT_ATOMS: atom_id res chain seq x y z
N MET A 1 -26.59 -20.54 25.65
CA MET A 1 -26.79 -19.97 24.32
C MET A 1 -25.43 -19.51 23.82
N ASN A 2 -24.83 -20.24 22.88
CA ASN A 2 -23.55 -19.85 22.31
C ASN A 2 -23.82 -18.75 21.27
N ALA A 3 -23.25 -17.55 21.47
CA ALA A 3 -23.26 -16.52 20.46
C ALA A 3 -22.57 -17.05 19.17
N PRO A 4 -23.11 -16.76 17.98
CA PRO A 4 -22.46 -17.18 16.75
C PRO A 4 -21.07 -16.50 16.67
N ARG A 5 -20.02 -17.30 16.53
CA ARG A 5 -18.70 -16.77 16.16
C ARG A 5 -18.85 -16.08 14.82
N CYS A 6 -18.53 -14.78 14.79
CA CYS A 6 -18.29 -14.09 13.55
C CYS A 6 -17.16 -14.86 12.84
N THR A 7 -17.49 -15.57 11.78
CA THR A 7 -16.48 -16.07 10.84
C THR A 7 -16.00 -14.83 10.10
N ASP A 8 -14.79 -14.36 10.44
CA ASP A 8 -14.12 -13.24 9.77
C ASP A 8 -13.80 -13.61 8.31
N THR A 9 -14.84 -13.58 7.49
CA THR A 9 -14.64 -13.54 6.04
C THR A 9 -14.39 -12.07 5.72
N LYS A 10 -13.13 -11.66 5.65
CA LYS A 10 -12.76 -10.33 5.13
C LYS A 10 -13.37 -10.22 3.72
N LEU A 11 -14.41 -9.43 3.59
CA LEU A 11 -14.97 -9.07 2.29
C LEU A 11 -14.03 -8.04 1.67
N ILE A 12 -13.23 -8.47 0.69
CA ILE A 12 -12.38 -7.59 -0.08
C ILE A 12 -13.21 -7.05 -1.25
N ASP A 13 -13.41 -5.73 -1.29
CA ASP A 13 -14.06 -5.07 -2.40
C ASP A 13 -13.14 -5.09 -3.64
N PRO A 14 -13.55 -5.73 -4.75
CA PRO A 14 -12.75 -5.76 -5.97
C PRO A 14 -12.90 -4.50 -6.83
N ASN A 15 -13.73 -3.56 -6.43
CA ASN A 15 -14.04 -2.39 -7.25
C ASN A 15 -12.98 -1.30 -7.12
N LEU A 16 -12.79 -0.55 -8.19
CA LEU A 16 -12.13 0.73 -8.19
C LEU A 16 -13.20 1.82 -8.20
N LEU A 17 -13.29 2.60 -7.14
CA LEU A 17 -14.25 3.68 -7.00
C LEU A 17 -13.62 4.98 -7.49
N VAL A 18 -14.32 5.73 -8.31
CA VAL A 18 -13.89 7.03 -8.84
C VAL A 18 -14.88 8.10 -8.42
N GLN A 19 -14.38 9.12 -7.72
CA GLN A 19 -15.14 10.30 -7.33
C GLN A 19 -14.50 11.53 -7.99
N ASP A 20 -15.33 12.25 -8.75
CA ASP A 20 -14.91 13.45 -9.47
C ASP A 20 -15.00 14.67 -8.53
N LEU A 21 -13.85 15.29 -8.27
CA LEU A 21 -13.78 16.47 -7.39
C LEU A 21 -14.38 17.73 -8.02
N ASP A 22 -14.52 17.76 -9.35
CA ASP A 22 -15.16 18.86 -10.07
C ASP A 22 -16.71 18.72 -10.07
N ASN A 23 -17.23 17.55 -9.66
CA ASN A 23 -18.65 17.26 -9.65
C ASN A 23 -19.13 16.98 -8.21
N LEU A 24 -19.54 18.04 -7.53
CA LEU A 24 -20.00 17.96 -6.14
C LEU A 24 -21.53 17.88 -6.06
N GLU A 25 -22.02 16.99 -5.20
CA GLU A 25 -23.41 16.92 -4.80
C GLU A 25 -23.51 17.16 -3.29
N ASN A 26 -24.21 18.22 -2.89
CA ASN A 26 -24.26 18.67 -1.49
C ASN A 26 -22.89 18.91 -0.83
N GLY A 27 -21.90 19.38 -1.60
CA GLY A 27 -20.53 19.63 -1.13
C GLY A 27 -19.65 18.39 -1.05
N MET A 28 -20.13 17.23 -1.47
CA MET A 28 -19.37 15.98 -1.51
C MET A 28 -19.10 15.52 -2.95
N PRO A 29 -17.92 14.95 -3.25
CA PRO A 29 -17.64 14.39 -4.55
C PRO A 29 -18.62 13.25 -4.87
N LYS A 30 -19.22 13.31 -6.05
CA LYS A 30 -20.13 12.27 -6.50
C LYS A 30 -19.36 11.06 -7.02
N LEU A 31 -19.87 9.86 -6.69
CA LEU A 31 -19.38 8.64 -7.31
C LEU A 31 -19.69 8.69 -8.81
N SER A 32 -18.67 8.82 -9.65
CA SER A 32 -18.80 8.91 -11.10
C SER A 32 -18.64 7.58 -11.80
N ALA A 33 -17.85 6.67 -11.23
CA ALA A 33 -17.63 5.35 -11.77
C ALA A 33 -17.36 4.32 -10.65
N ASN A 34 -17.79 3.09 -10.90
CA ASN A 34 -17.45 1.91 -10.13
C ASN A 34 -16.82 0.92 -11.11
N LEU A 35 -15.49 0.86 -11.14
CA LEU A 35 -14.72 0.10 -12.10
C LEU A 35 -14.25 -1.20 -11.45
N SER A 36 -14.76 -2.33 -11.93
CA SER A 36 -14.32 -3.63 -11.45
C SER A 36 -12.93 -3.96 -11.98
N LYS A 37 -12.09 -4.54 -11.14
CA LYS A 37 -10.85 -5.17 -11.58
C LYS A 37 -11.18 -6.40 -12.42
N ASN A 38 -10.35 -6.70 -13.42
CA ASN A 38 -10.47 -7.98 -14.10
C ASN A 38 -10.07 -9.13 -13.14
N ALA A 39 -10.42 -10.36 -13.49
CA ALA A 39 -10.20 -11.54 -12.64
C ALA A 39 -8.71 -11.82 -12.32
N THR A 40 -7.78 -11.24 -13.07
CA THR A 40 -6.34 -11.42 -12.86
C THR A 40 -5.76 -10.46 -11.84
N VAL A 41 -6.41 -9.32 -11.60
CA VAL A 41 -5.98 -8.33 -10.60
C VAL A 41 -6.50 -8.75 -9.23
N PRO A 42 -5.65 -9.08 -8.27
CA PRO A 42 -6.10 -9.56 -6.98
C PRO A 42 -6.83 -8.47 -6.19
N GLY A 43 -7.83 -8.87 -5.42
CA GLY A 43 -8.33 -8.06 -4.32
C GLY A 43 -7.31 -8.05 -3.19
N VAL A 44 -7.01 -6.89 -2.62
CA VAL A 44 -6.07 -6.77 -1.50
C VAL A 44 -6.67 -5.91 -0.39
N ALA A 45 -6.28 -6.17 0.86
CA ALA A 45 -6.62 -5.34 2.01
C ALA A 45 -5.37 -4.68 2.58
N GLY A 46 -5.42 -3.38 2.88
CA GLY A 46 -4.28 -2.65 3.45
C GLY A 46 -3.12 -2.42 2.46
N GLY A 47 -3.41 -2.44 1.15
CA GLY A 47 -2.50 -1.98 0.12
C GLY A 47 -2.59 -0.47 -0.12
N ILE A 48 -1.83 0.04 -1.08
CA ILE A 48 -1.85 1.44 -1.49
C ILE A 48 -2.00 1.57 -3.00
N LEU A 49 -2.61 2.65 -3.43
CA LEU A 49 -2.55 3.12 -4.81
C LEU A 49 -1.59 4.32 -4.87
N TRP A 50 -0.54 4.21 -5.67
CA TRP A 50 0.33 5.33 -6.02
C TRP A 50 -0.13 5.93 -7.34
N ALA A 51 -0.30 7.26 -7.38
CA ALA A 51 -0.67 7.96 -8.59
C ALA A 51 0.56 8.47 -9.34
N ASP A 52 0.58 8.26 -10.65
CA ASP A 52 1.45 8.93 -11.62
C ASP A 52 0.56 9.84 -12.46
N ASP A 53 0.51 11.10 -12.09
CA ASP A 53 -0.36 12.11 -12.69
C ASP A 53 0.08 12.47 -14.11
N VAL A 54 1.38 12.37 -14.41
CA VAL A 54 1.94 12.66 -15.73
C VAL A 54 1.51 11.61 -16.75
N ASN A 55 1.60 10.34 -16.38
CA ASN A 55 1.22 9.23 -17.26
C ASN A 55 -0.24 8.80 -17.06
N GLN A 56 -0.94 9.38 -16.10
CA GLN A 56 -2.32 9.03 -15.73
C GLN A 56 -2.49 7.53 -15.40
N VAL A 57 -1.60 7.02 -14.55
CA VAL A 57 -1.56 5.61 -14.13
C VAL A 57 -1.64 5.52 -12.62
N PHE A 58 -2.37 4.52 -12.10
CA PHE A 58 -2.31 4.13 -10.70
C PHE A 58 -1.57 2.81 -10.55
N TYR A 59 -0.66 2.74 -9.58
CA TYR A 59 0.05 1.51 -9.24
C TYR A 59 -0.49 0.94 -7.93
N LEU A 60 -0.95 -0.31 -7.95
CA LEU A 60 -1.38 -1.05 -6.77
C LEU A 60 -0.21 -1.80 -6.17
N TYR A 61 0.20 -1.41 -4.96
CA TYR A 61 1.28 -2.03 -4.22
C TYR A 61 0.84 -2.56 -2.86
N GLY A 62 1.39 -3.70 -2.47
CA GLY A 62 1.20 -4.30 -1.15
C GLY A 62 -0.21 -4.82 -0.90
N GLY A 63 -0.50 -5.00 0.36
CA GLY A 63 -1.77 -5.53 0.85
C GLY A 63 -1.74 -7.03 1.16
N GLU A 64 -2.70 -7.47 1.94
CA GLU A 64 -2.99 -8.88 2.20
C GLU A 64 -3.83 -9.46 1.06
N TYR A 65 -3.45 -10.61 0.58
CA TYR A 65 -4.10 -11.33 -0.50
C TYR A 65 -4.96 -12.48 0.06
N PRO A 66 -6.11 -12.79 -0.55
CA PRO A 66 -6.85 -14.02 -0.23
C PRO A 66 -6.04 -15.28 -0.56
N LEU A 67 -5.28 -15.21 -1.67
CA LEU A 67 -4.32 -16.23 -2.09
C LEU A 67 -3.05 -15.51 -2.53
N VAL A 68 -1.97 -15.70 -1.76
CA VAL A 68 -0.70 -15.01 -2.01
C VAL A 68 -0.07 -15.53 -3.30
N PRO A 69 0.20 -14.67 -4.29
CA PRO A 69 0.86 -15.09 -5.53
C PRO A 69 2.35 -15.37 -5.25
N ASP A 70 2.88 -16.41 -5.88
CA ASP A 70 4.29 -16.81 -5.75
C ASP A 70 5.23 -15.70 -6.21
N ASN A 71 4.91 -15.06 -7.33
CA ASN A 71 5.73 -14.00 -7.91
C ASN A 71 5.22 -12.62 -7.51
N PHE A 72 6.16 -11.69 -7.32
CA PHE A 72 5.82 -10.28 -7.17
C PHE A 72 5.35 -9.71 -8.50
N VAL A 73 4.17 -9.10 -8.49
CA VAL A 73 3.60 -8.38 -9.63
C VAL A 73 3.11 -7.01 -9.13
N LEU A 74 3.56 -5.95 -9.78
CA LEU A 74 3.01 -4.62 -9.60
C LEU A 74 1.90 -4.42 -10.64
N TRP A 75 0.70 -4.15 -10.19
CA TRP A 75 -0.44 -3.88 -11.04
C TRP A 75 -0.56 -2.39 -11.29
N ALA A 76 -0.83 -2.03 -12.54
CA ALA A 76 -1.03 -0.66 -12.99
C ALA A 76 -2.39 -0.52 -13.66
N TYR A 77 -3.12 0.53 -13.31
CA TYR A 77 -4.35 0.93 -13.99
C TYR A 77 -4.09 2.15 -14.85
N ASP A 78 -4.25 1.98 -16.14
CA ASP A 78 -4.16 3.05 -17.15
C ASP A 78 -5.51 3.76 -17.24
N VAL A 79 -5.58 5.00 -16.82
CA VAL A 79 -6.83 5.78 -16.79
C VAL A 79 -7.34 6.09 -18.19
N PRO A 80 -6.55 6.60 -19.14
CA PRO A 80 -6.97 6.81 -20.50
C PRO A 80 -7.50 5.57 -21.22
N LEU A 81 -6.85 4.43 -20.99
CA LEU A 81 -7.25 3.18 -21.63
C LEU A 81 -8.31 2.41 -20.83
N ASN A 82 -8.62 2.84 -19.61
CA ASN A 82 -9.53 2.15 -18.70
C ASN A 82 -9.16 0.67 -18.53
N GLN A 83 -7.87 0.38 -18.29
CA GLN A 83 -7.36 -0.98 -18.32
C GLN A 83 -6.34 -1.24 -17.21
N TRP A 84 -6.45 -2.40 -16.57
CA TRP A 84 -5.43 -2.95 -15.70
C TRP A 84 -4.38 -3.73 -16.49
N ASN A 85 -3.10 -3.46 -16.20
CA ASN A 85 -1.96 -4.14 -16.76
C ASN A 85 -1.01 -4.57 -15.64
N SER A 86 -0.24 -5.64 -15.86
CA SER A 86 0.91 -5.95 -15.02
C SER A 86 2.12 -5.19 -15.53
N THR A 87 2.87 -4.57 -14.62
CA THR A 87 4.15 -3.96 -15.00
C THR A 87 5.19 -5.06 -15.25
N ALA A 88 6.10 -4.79 -16.17
CA ALA A 88 7.23 -5.70 -16.39
C ALA A 88 8.04 -5.87 -15.09
N PRO A 89 8.46 -7.11 -14.74
CA PRO A 89 9.33 -7.33 -13.60
C PRO A 89 10.62 -6.51 -13.73
N SER A 90 10.95 -5.78 -12.67
CA SER A 90 12.21 -5.07 -12.57
C SER A 90 13.24 -5.95 -11.88
N THR A 91 14.49 -5.93 -12.33
CA THR A 91 15.60 -6.64 -11.66
C THR A 91 15.80 -6.16 -10.22
N SER A 92 15.43 -4.92 -9.92
CA SER A 92 15.50 -4.36 -8.56
C SER A 92 14.34 -4.78 -7.66
N SER A 93 13.30 -5.45 -8.19
CA SER A 93 12.16 -5.91 -7.38
C SER A 93 12.44 -7.15 -6.54
N ALA A 94 13.53 -7.88 -6.78
CA ALA A 94 13.86 -9.13 -6.09
C ALA A 94 14.00 -8.99 -4.56
N GLY A 95 14.34 -7.80 -4.05
CA GLY A 95 14.45 -7.50 -2.62
C GLY A 95 13.24 -6.76 -2.04
N VAL A 96 12.18 -6.56 -2.83
CA VAL A 96 11.01 -5.83 -2.37
C VAL A 96 10.08 -6.74 -1.59
N GLN A 97 9.84 -6.38 -0.35
CA GLN A 97 8.89 -7.06 0.50
C GLN A 97 7.46 -6.68 0.10
N ARG A 98 6.58 -7.66 0.07
CA ARG A 98 5.13 -7.40 0.01
C ARG A 98 4.64 -7.23 1.44
N VAL A 99 4.16 -6.05 1.75
CA VAL A 99 3.70 -5.67 3.09
C VAL A 99 2.30 -5.12 3.01
N ALA A 100 1.56 -5.21 4.11
CA ALA A 100 0.22 -4.67 4.23
C ALA A 100 0.11 -3.74 5.43
N TRP A 101 -0.87 -2.82 5.42
CA TRP A 101 -1.18 -1.94 6.55
C TRP A 101 -0.02 -0.99 6.92
N GLY A 102 0.91 -0.74 6.02
CA GLY A 102 1.87 0.35 6.16
C GLY A 102 1.28 1.69 5.73
N ALA A 103 2.12 2.69 5.67
CA ALA A 103 1.73 4.01 5.21
C ALA A 103 2.46 4.38 3.93
N GLY A 104 1.77 4.95 2.97
CA GLY A 104 2.38 5.34 1.71
C GLY A 104 1.92 6.70 1.21
N THR A 105 2.70 7.26 0.30
CA THR A 105 2.41 8.51 -0.40
C THR A 105 3.11 8.55 -1.75
N THR A 106 2.68 9.46 -2.60
CA THR A 106 3.33 9.76 -3.88
C THR A 106 4.01 11.13 -3.82
N VAL A 107 5.18 11.24 -4.43
CA VAL A 107 5.83 12.52 -4.72
C VAL A 107 5.63 12.79 -6.22
N GLU A 108 4.52 13.44 -6.55
CA GLU A 108 4.04 13.64 -7.93
C GLU A 108 5.09 14.25 -8.84
N GLY A 109 5.68 15.37 -8.46
CA GLY A 109 6.70 16.05 -9.27
C GLY A 109 7.96 15.24 -9.58
N ARG A 110 8.10 14.02 -9.05
CA ARG A 110 9.21 13.10 -9.32
C ARG A 110 8.76 11.73 -9.80
N ALA A 111 7.46 11.49 -9.89
CA ALA A 111 6.87 10.18 -10.18
C ALA A 111 7.46 9.07 -9.29
N GLU A 112 7.50 9.30 -7.98
CA GLU A 112 8.03 8.36 -6.99
C GLU A 112 6.95 7.98 -5.99
N GLY A 113 6.73 6.67 -5.82
CA GLY A 113 5.90 6.12 -4.76
C GLY A 113 6.75 5.72 -3.54
N TYR A 114 6.26 6.02 -2.35
CA TYR A 114 6.89 5.63 -1.09
C TYR A 114 5.94 4.82 -0.24
N TYR A 115 6.49 3.83 0.48
CA TYR A 115 5.75 3.02 1.43
C TYR A 115 6.63 2.69 2.63
N TYR A 116 6.13 2.96 3.84
CA TYR A 116 6.87 2.75 5.07
C TYR A 116 6.15 1.77 6.00
N GLY A 117 6.91 0.84 6.55
CA GLY A 117 6.43 -0.12 7.52
C GLY A 117 5.49 -1.17 6.94
N GLY A 118 4.49 -1.54 7.72
CA GLY A 118 3.51 -2.57 7.39
C GLY A 118 3.91 -3.94 7.91
N TYR A 119 2.98 -4.90 7.77
CA TYR A 119 3.14 -6.26 8.26
C TYR A 119 3.56 -7.23 7.16
N LEU A 120 4.47 -8.13 7.54
CA LEU A 120 4.75 -9.39 6.85
C LEU A 120 3.97 -10.50 7.56
N ASN A 121 3.21 -11.28 6.81
CA ASN A 121 2.46 -12.42 7.32
C ASN A 121 2.15 -13.42 6.20
N ASN A 122 1.43 -14.48 6.50
CA ASN A 122 1.04 -15.52 5.55
C ASN A 122 0.12 -15.03 4.42
N ASN A 123 -0.50 -13.84 4.54
CA ASN A 123 -1.34 -13.25 3.50
C ASN A 123 -0.57 -12.23 2.64
N THR A 124 0.67 -11.93 3.00
CA THR A 124 1.53 -11.00 2.24
C THR A 124 2.72 -11.71 1.57
N THR A 125 3.23 -12.76 2.19
CA THR A 125 4.51 -13.38 1.80
C THR A 125 4.34 -14.89 1.60
N PRO A 126 4.69 -15.43 0.42
CA PRO A 126 4.60 -16.87 0.17
C PRO A 126 5.45 -17.67 1.16
N GLY A 127 4.88 -18.75 1.71
CA GLY A 127 5.58 -19.63 2.63
C GLY A 127 5.88 -19.04 4.02
N TRP A 128 5.29 -17.90 4.37
CA TRP A 128 5.44 -17.31 5.70
C TRP A 128 4.74 -18.16 6.76
N ASN A 129 5.51 -18.69 7.70
CA ASN A 129 5.01 -19.56 8.78
C ASN A 129 5.26 -18.99 10.19
N ALA A 130 5.80 -17.77 10.27
CA ALA A 130 6.04 -17.06 11.52
C ALA A 130 4.83 -16.20 11.92
N PRO A 131 4.74 -15.72 13.16
CA PRO A 131 3.81 -14.67 13.53
C PRO A 131 3.95 -13.43 12.64
N SER A 132 2.89 -12.65 12.54
CA SER A 132 2.91 -11.37 11.82
C SER A 132 4.00 -10.46 12.37
N MET A 133 4.80 -9.87 11.50
CA MET A 133 5.93 -9.04 11.87
C MET A 133 5.83 -7.66 11.20
N ALA A 134 5.90 -6.60 11.99
CA ALA A 134 5.97 -5.25 11.46
C ALA A 134 7.40 -4.93 10.97
N THR A 135 7.50 -4.24 9.84
CA THR A 135 8.79 -3.84 9.26
C THR A 135 9.13 -2.39 9.56
N SER A 136 10.42 -2.05 9.49
CA SER A 136 10.93 -0.68 9.48
C SER A 136 11.39 -0.24 8.09
N SER A 137 11.07 -1.00 7.06
CA SER A 137 11.46 -0.75 5.68
C SER A 137 10.80 0.50 5.12
N LEU A 138 11.58 1.31 4.41
CA LEU A 138 11.10 2.39 3.55
C LEU A 138 11.33 1.96 2.10
N ILE A 139 10.25 1.59 1.44
CA ILE A 139 10.25 1.16 0.05
C ILE A 139 9.99 2.37 -0.82
N LYS A 140 10.79 2.53 -1.88
CA LYS A 140 10.59 3.51 -2.92
C LYS A 140 10.43 2.83 -4.27
N TYR A 141 9.48 3.29 -5.07
CA TYR A 141 9.30 2.94 -6.47
C TYR A 141 9.46 4.17 -7.35
N ASP A 142 10.45 4.14 -8.23
CA ASP A 142 10.65 5.12 -9.30
C ASP A 142 9.81 4.68 -10.51
N MET A 143 8.72 5.38 -10.77
CA MET A 143 7.72 5.02 -11.79
C MET A 143 8.26 5.21 -13.20
N ILE A 144 9.13 6.19 -13.41
CA ILE A 144 9.75 6.46 -14.72
C ILE A 144 10.76 5.37 -15.05
N GLY A 145 11.64 5.06 -14.11
CA GLY A 145 12.73 4.10 -14.31
C GLY A 145 12.33 2.66 -14.06
N ASN A 146 11.12 2.37 -13.60
CA ASN A 146 10.67 1.07 -13.12
C ASN A 146 11.70 0.45 -12.15
N ARG A 147 12.11 1.22 -11.14
CA ARG A 147 13.16 0.82 -10.21
C ARG A 147 12.67 0.86 -8.77
N TRP A 148 13.08 -0.16 -8.03
CA TRP A 148 12.76 -0.31 -6.62
C TRP A 148 13.99 -0.05 -5.75
N THR A 149 13.75 0.53 -4.59
CA THR A 149 14.74 0.68 -3.54
C THR A 149 14.07 0.30 -2.21
N ASN A 150 14.74 -0.54 -1.43
CA ASN A 150 14.31 -0.90 -0.09
C ASN A 150 15.40 -0.46 0.89
N ASN A 151 15.11 0.54 1.68
CA ASN A 151 16.00 1.08 2.70
C ASN A 151 15.39 0.88 4.09
N THR A 152 16.23 0.96 5.09
CA THR A 152 15.76 1.09 6.48
C THR A 152 15.11 2.47 6.65
N GLY A 153 14.00 2.51 7.40
CA GLY A 153 13.38 3.76 7.81
C GLY A 153 14.24 4.58 8.78
N PRO A 154 13.68 5.59 9.45
CA PRO A 154 14.44 6.47 10.33
C PRO A 154 15.05 5.77 11.54
N ASP A 155 14.52 4.60 11.91
CA ASP A 155 15.02 3.74 12.98
C ASP A 155 14.73 2.26 12.67
N SER A 156 15.08 1.36 13.60
CA SER A 156 14.87 -0.10 13.46
C SER A 156 13.52 -0.59 13.98
N ILE A 157 12.63 0.33 14.42
CA ILE A 157 11.34 -0.04 15.00
C ILE A 157 10.33 -0.30 13.89
N GLY A 158 9.77 -1.50 13.85
CA GLY A 158 8.66 -1.84 12.95
C GLY A 158 7.41 -1.01 13.26
N ARG A 159 6.74 -0.51 12.23
CA ARG A 159 5.53 0.31 12.36
C ARG A 159 4.48 -0.10 11.35
N ALA A 160 3.21 0.08 11.72
CA ALA A 160 2.07 -0.16 10.83
C ALA A 160 0.89 0.74 11.17
N GLU A 161 -0.12 0.77 10.30
CA GLU A 161 -1.41 1.42 10.52
C GLU A 161 -1.34 2.95 10.74
N GLY A 162 -0.23 3.56 10.34
CA GLY A 162 -0.09 5.01 10.36
C GLY A 162 -0.49 5.67 9.05
N VAL A 163 -0.24 6.96 8.97
CA VAL A 163 -0.44 7.77 7.77
C VAL A 163 0.88 8.40 7.36
N MET A 164 1.16 8.45 6.07
CA MET A 164 2.31 9.14 5.52
C MET A 164 1.86 10.20 4.52
N VAL A 165 2.45 11.39 4.63
CA VAL A 165 2.19 12.50 3.72
C VAL A 165 3.51 13.10 3.23
N THR A 166 3.47 13.64 2.02
CA THR A 166 4.57 14.44 1.48
C THR A 166 4.32 15.91 1.82
N VAL A 167 5.31 16.55 2.44
CA VAL A 167 5.28 17.99 2.77
C VAL A 167 6.34 18.70 1.94
N PRO A 168 6.00 19.72 1.14
CA PRO A 168 6.94 20.46 0.29
C PRO A 168 7.73 21.51 1.09
N ALA A 169 8.24 21.14 2.26
CA ALA A 169 8.91 22.07 3.20
C ALA A 169 10.43 22.19 2.97
N SER A 170 10.97 21.47 1.99
CA SER A 170 12.39 21.55 1.63
C SER A 170 12.57 21.42 0.13
N ARG A 171 13.80 21.58 -0.37
CA ARG A 171 14.11 21.43 -1.81
C ARG A 171 13.71 20.05 -2.36
N GLN A 172 13.78 19.01 -1.54
CA GLN A 172 13.44 17.63 -1.90
C GLN A 172 12.08 17.18 -1.37
N GLY A 173 11.43 18.00 -0.54
CA GLY A 173 10.27 17.60 0.22
C GLY A 173 10.63 16.81 1.49
N LEU A 174 9.65 16.56 2.31
CA LEU A 174 9.75 15.72 3.51
C LEU A 174 8.68 14.64 3.44
N LEU A 175 9.04 13.43 3.83
CA LEU A 175 8.08 12.37 4.14
C LEU A 175 7.79 12.43 5.63
N VAL A 176 6.53 12.64 5.99
CA VAL A 176 6.10 12.70 7.38
C VAL A 176 5.19 11.51 7.67
N TYR A 177 5.64 10.65 8.57
CA TYR A 177 4.84 9.53 9.09
C TYR A 177 4.23 9.94 10.43
N PHE A 178 2.96 9.59 10.63
CA PHE A 178 2.22 10.00 11.81
C PHE A 178 1.28 8.88 12.30
N GLY A 179 1.21 8.71 13.62
CA GLY A 179 0.30 7.76 14.26
C GLY A 179 0.67 6.29 14.05
N GLY A 180 -0.34 5.44 14.08
CA GLY A 180 -0.20 4.00 13.92
C GLY A 180 0.28 3.28 15.18
N VAL A 181 0.78 2.07 14.98
CA VAL A 181 1.32 1.21 16.03
C VAL A 181 2.81 0.98 15.82
N SER A 182 3.55 0.81 16.91
CA SER A 182 4.97 0.45 16.87
C SER A 182 5.20 -0.92 17.50
N HIS A 183 6.13 -1.67 16.91
CA HIS A 183 6.49 -3.02 17.32
C HIS A 183 8.00 -3.09 17.63
N PRO A 184 8.43 -2.66 18.82
CA PRO A 184 9.85 -2.60 19.17
C PRO A 184 10.57 -3.94 19.08
N TYR A 185 9.82 -5.04 19.23
CA TYR A 185 10.35 -6.40 19.22
C TYR A 185 10.06 -7.17 17.92
N GLY A 186 9.50 -6.48 16.91
CA GLY A 186 9.29 -7.07 15.59
C GLY A 186 8.14 -8.06 15.45
N ASN A 187 7.39 -8.35 16.53
CA ASN A 187 6.22 -9.24 16.47
C ASN A 187 4.94 -8.53 16.90
N SER A 188 3.78 -9.05 16.46
CA SER A 188 2.47 -8.47 16.74
C SER A 188 1.93 -8.71 18.15
N THR A 189 2.66 -9.46 18.99
CA THR A 189 2.20 -9.83 20.34
C THR A 189 2.47 -8.75 21.38
N GLU A 190 3.36 -7.81 21.08
CA GLU A 190 3.70 -6.68 21.94
C GLU A 190 3.54 -5.36 21.19
N VAL A 191 2.32 -4.86 21.16
CA VAL A 191 1.98 -3.59 20.50
C VAL A 191 2.20 -2.45 21.50
N ALA A 192 3.17 -1.58 21.21
CA ALA A 192 3.23 -0.28 21.87
C ALA A 192 2.49 0.74 20.99
N VAL A 193 1.38 1.25 21.49
CA VAL A 193 0.70 2.37 20.83
C VAL A 193 1.62 3.59 20.89
N SER A 194 1.98 4.14 19.72
CA SER A 194 2.75 5.38 19.69
C SER A 194 1.85 6.52 20.19
N HIS A 195 2.12 6.99 21.39
CA HIS A 195 1.51 8.24 21.84
C HIS A 195 2.16 9.39 21.06
N ILE A 196 1.31 10.27 20.56
CA ILE A 196 1.72 11.56 20.00
C ILE A 196 2.32 12.37 21.15
N ALA A 197 3.58 12.71 21.04
CA ALA A 197 4.19 13.74 21.90
C ALA A 197 3.97 15.12 21.29
#